data_294bc409aa58c6ec3f8b835bb5dfcb7a
#
_entry.id   294bc409aa58c6ec3f8b835bb5dfcb7a
#
_cell.length_a   1.000
_cell.length_b   1.000
_cell.length_c   1.000
_cell.angle_alpha   90.00
_cell.angle_beta   90.00
_cell.angle_gamma   90.00
#
_symmetry.space_group_name_H-M   'P 1'
#
loop_
_entity.id
_entity.type
_entity.pdbx_description
1 polymer ?
#
loop_
_entity_poly.entity_id
_entity_poly.type
_entity_poly.pdbx_seq_one_letter_code
_entity_poly.pdbx_strand_id
1 'polypeptide(L)'
;MYIPEIPNNSLTKEITKIVELCQKLEPEYLNVTAKFNEPISEEELAKWENDNCITIPESCKDWLRFSNGSDILNGLMVSYSLSDFVIECDDISKDLVVIGNVIGDGEFICFSKGTKKIILEDHGNLEEYSCLNDIIKRIVEMMQGKCGLSPSSISILEMMAKKAREKKGN
;
A
#
# COMPACT_ATOMS: atom_id res chain seq x y z
N MET A 1 -9.44 10.79 -10.67
CA MET A 1 -8.68 10.37 -9.46
C MET A 1 -8.29 11.59 -8.64
N TYR A 2 -8.58 11.60 -7.33
CA TYR A 2 -8.04 12.59 -6.40
C TYR A 2 -6.58 12.25 -6.12
N ILE A 3 -5.70 13.23 -6.13
CA ILE A 3 -4.28 13.08 -5.82
C ILE A 3 -3.94 14.12 -4.76
N PRO A 4 -3.55 13.70 -3.54
CA PRO A 4 -3.06 14.62 -2.52
C PRO A 4 -1.80 15.35 -2.98
N GLU A 5 -1.46 16.44 -2.31
CA GLU A 5 -0.18 17.11 -2.51
C GLU A 5 0.97 16.16 -2.14
N ILE A 6 1.95 16.02 -3.03
CA ILE A 6 3.09 15.13 -2.80
C ILE A 6 4.02 15.79 -1.78
N PRO A 7 4.22 15.19 -0.60
CA PRO A 7 5.05 15.80 0.44
C PRO A 7 6.53 15.74 0.08
N ASN A 8 7.29 16.69 0.59
CA ASN A 8 8.75 16.67 0.48
C ASN A 8 9.37 15.86 1.64
N ASN A 9 9.45 14.55 1.46
CA ASN A 9 9.93 13.60 2.48
C ASN A 9 10.74 12.45 1.84
N SER A 10 11.00 11.39 2.59
CA SER A 10 11.80 10.24 2.15
C SER A 10 11.17 9.47 0.97
N LEU A 11 9.86 9.58 0.78
CA LEU A 11 9.06 8.86 -0.23
C LEU A 11 8.70 9.70 -1.46
N THR A 12 9.07 10.98 -1.51
CA THR A 12 8.68 11.91 -2.59
C THR A 12 8.86 11.31 -3.98
N LYS A 13 10.01 10.71 -4.25
CA LYS A 13 10.36 10.14 -5.55
C LYS A 13 9.46 8.96 -5.92
N GLU A 14 9.25 8.05 -4.99
CA GLU A 14 8.46 6.84 -5.17
C GLU A 14 6.97 7.18 -5.31
N ILE A 15 6.46 8.09 -4.50
CA ILE A 15 5.08 8.60 -4.59
C ILE A 15 4.84 9.26 -5.95
N THR A 16 5.74 10.15 -6.37
CA THR A 16 5.64 10.78 -7.70
C THR A 16 5.53 9.73 -8.80
N LYS A 17 6.36 8.69 -8.72
CA LYS A 17 6.37 7.62 -9.71
C LYS A 17 5.09 6.79 -9.72
N ILE A 18 4.55 6.46 -8.54
CA ILE A 18 3.26 5.76 -8.44
C ILE A 18 2.14 6.61 -9.07
N VAL A 19 2.08 7.89 -8.71
CA VAL A 19 1.06 8.80 -9.23
C VAL A 19 1.12 8.90 -10.76
N GLU A 20 2.32 9.09 -11.34
CA GLU A 20 2.52 9.12 -12.79
C GLU A 20 2.07 7.82 -13.46
N LEU A 21 2.40 6.66 -12.87
CA LEU A 21 2.00 5.35 -13.41
C LEU A 21 0.50 5.13 -13.30
N CYS A 22 -0.13 5.51 -12.18
CA CYS A 22 -1.58 5.45 -12.03
C CYS A 22 -2.29 6.31 -13.07
N GLN A 23 -1.83 7.55 -13.27
CA GLN A 23 -2.40 8.45 -14.29
C GLN A 23 -2.26 7.92 -15.71
N LYS A 24 -1.17 7.20 -16.00
CA LYS A 24 -0.94 6.57 -17.30
C LYS A 24 -1.81 5.33 -17.51
N LEU A 25 -1.98 4.50 -16.47
CA LEU A 25 -2.68 3.22 -16.58
C LEU A 25 -4.20 3.36 -16.49
N GLU A 26 -4.72 4.35 -15.76
CA GLU A 26 -6.16 4.57 -15.58
C GLU A 26 -6.95 4.71 -16.90
N PRO A 27 -6.45 5.42 -17.93
CA PRO A 27 -7.14 5.50 -19.24
C PRO A 27 -7.06 4.21 -20.07
N GLU A 28 -5.99 3.42 -19.90
CA GLU A 28 -5.76 2.19 -20.67
C GLU A 28 -6.62 1.03 -20.15
N TYR A 29 -6.88 1.02 -18.83
CA TYR A 29 -7.58 -0.05 -18.12
C TYR A 29 -8.85 0.51 -17.46
N LEU A 30 -9.95 0.54 -18.20
CA LEU A 30 -11.23 1.20 -17.91
C LEU A 30 -11.87 0.99 -16.52
N ASN A 31 -11.32 0.13 -15.68
CA ASN A 31 -11.76 -0.10 -14.29
C ASN A 31 -10.61 -0.35 -13.31
N VAL A 32 -9.38 -0.07 -13.70
CA VAL A 32 -8.25 -0.09 -12.79
C VAL A 32 -8.07 1.33 -12.29
N THR A 33 -8.43 1.58 -11.05
CA THR A 33 -8.38 2.90 -10.43
C THR A 33 -7.39 2.92 -9.30
N ALA A 34 -6.79 4.06 -9.06
CA ALA A 34 -6.10 4.35 -7.82
C ALA A 34 -6.97 5.29 -6.98
N LYS A 35 -7.03 5.04 -5.68
CA LYS A 35 -7.71 5.89 -4.70
C LYS A 35 -6.70 6.30 -3.65
N PHE A 36 -6.64 7.58 -3.38
CA PHE A 36 -5.87 8.16 -2.30
C PHE A 36 -6.82 8.93 -1.38
N ASN A 37 -6.68 8.76 -0.09
CA ASN A 37 -7.44 9.53 0.89
C ASN A 37 -6.69 10.82 1.24
N GLU A 38 -7.37 11.72 1.96
CA GLU A 38 -6.75 12.91 2.51
C GLU A 38 -5.57 12.53 3.41
N PRO A 39 -4.49 13.35 3.43
CA PRO A 39 -3.38 13.16 4.35
C PRO A 39 -3.83 13.23 5.81
N ILE A 40 -3.05 12.59 6.70
CA ILE A 40 -3.27 12.68 8.13
C ILE A 40 -2.51 13.88 8.73
N SER A 41 -3.04 14.45 9.81
CA SER A 41 -2.35 15.50 10.56
C SER A 41 -1.32 14.96 11.55
N GLU A 42 -0.34 15.78 11.92
CA GLU A 42 0.66 15.42 12.94
C GLU A 42 0.03 15.19 14.33
N GLU A 43 -1.05 15.91 14.64
CA GLU A 43 -1.79 15.73 15.88
C GLU A 43 -2.46 14.35 15.95
N GLU A 44 -3.04 13.87 14.84
CA GLU A 44 -3.66 12.57 14.77
C GLU A 44 -2.63 11.45 14.86
N LEU A 45 -1.46 11.60 14.17
CA LEU A 45 -0.34 10.67 14.28
C LEU A 45 0.15 10.56 15.73
N ALA A 46 0.44 11.70 16.37
CA ALA A 46 0.92 11.74 17.76
C ALA A 46 -0.11 11.17 18.73
N LYS A 47 -1.39 11.49 18.53
CA LYS A 47 -2.48 10.95 19.34
C LYS A 47 -2.54 9.42 19.24
N TRP A 48 -2.50 8.86 18.03
CA TRP A 48 -2.55 7.41 17.83
C TRP A 48 -1.36 6.71 18.49
N GLU A 49 -0.14 7.25 18.32
CA GLU A 49 1.07 6.70 18.96
C GLU A 49 0.97 6.68 20.48
N ASN A 50 0.45 7.75 21.07
CA ASN A 50 0.25 7.85 22.52
C ASN A 50 -0.84 6.89 23.01
N ASP A 51 -1.99 6.86 22.35
CA ASP A 51 -3.12 6.03 22.75
C ASP A 51 -2.79 4.52 22.71
N ASN A 52 -1.94 4.11 21.77
CA ASN A 52 -1.54 2.71 21.59
C ASN A 52 -0.17 2.36 22.22
N CYS A 53 0.58 3.34 22.70
CA CYS A 53 1.97 3.16 23.17
C CYS A 53 2.89 2.51 22.12
N ILE A 54 2.66 2.80 20.83
CA ILE A 54 3.38 2.26 19.68
C ILE A 54 3.94 3.42 18.87
N THR A 55 5.25 3.38 18.56
CA THR A 55 5.86 4.34 17.64
C THR A 55 5.78 3.81 16.22
N ILE A 56 5.22 4.60 15.31
CA ILE A 56 5.15 4.28 13.88
C ILE A 56 6.51 4.57 13.22
N PRO A 57 7.05 3.67 12.36
CA PRO A 57 8.25 3.95 11.59
C PRO A 57 8.10 5.21 10.73
N GLU A 58 9.15 6.03 10.62
CA GLU A 58 9.07 7.32 9.93
C GLU A 58 8.65 7.18 8.46
N SER A 59 9.12 6.15 7.76
CA SER A 59 8.71 5.89 6.37
C SER A 59 7.21 5.57 6.24
N CYS A 60 6.58 5.00 7.27
CA CYS A 60 5.12 4.80 7.29
C CYS A 60 4.37 6.12 7.54
N LYS A 61 4.90 6.97 8.44
CA LYS A 61 4.36 8.33 8.63
C LYS A 61 4.48 9.16 7.35
N ASP A 62 5.60 9.04 6.64
CA ASP A 62 5.82 9.72 5.35
C ASP A 62 4.76 9.34 4.31
N TRP A 63 4.33 8.07 4.30
CA TRP A 63 3.21 7.64 3.45
C TRP A 63 1.88 8.21 3.93
N LEU A 64 1.59 8.16 5.23
CA LEU A 64 0.35 8.68 5.80
C LEU A 64 0.20 10.19 5.61
N ARG A 65 1.31 10.95 5.59
CA ARG A 65 1.35 12.37 5.23
C ARG A 65 1.04 12.63 3.75
N PHE A 66 1.17 11.64 2.89
CA PHE A 66 0.68 11.71 1.52
C PHE A 66 -0.76 11.25 1.43
N SER A 67 -1.07 10.08 2.00
CA SER A 67 -2.40 9.52 1.95
C SER A 67 -2.70 8.66 3.18
N ASN A 68 -3.73 9.00 3.94
CA ASN A 68 -4.22 8.21 5.06
C ASN A 68 -5.11 7.07 4.54
N GLY A 69 -4.47 6.08 3.98
CA GLY A 69 -5.09 4.95 3.28
C GLY A 69 -5.17 5.16 1.77
N SER A 70 -4.87 4.10 1.03
CA SER A 70 -4.92 4.10 -0.43
C SER A 70 -5.23 2.72 -0.97
N ASP A 71 -5.81 2.68 -2.18
CA ASP A 71 -5.96 1.46 -2.99
C ASP A 71 -5.33 1.74 -4.35
N ILE A 72 -4.21 1.10 -4.65
CA ILE A 72 -3.47 1.27 -5.88
C ILE A 72 -3.80 0.12 -6.80
N LEU A 73 -4.34 0.44 -7.98
CA LEU A 73 -4.68 -0.48 -9.05
C LEU A 73 -5.55 -1.67 -8.59
N ASN A 74 -6.64 -1.36 -7.84
CA ASN A 74 -7.62 -2.33 -7.35
C ASN A 74 -6.99 -3.48 -6.54
N GLY A 75 -6.16 -3.14 -5.56
CA GLY A 75 -5.58 -4.09 -4.62
C GLY A 75 -4.18 -4.58 -4.99
N LEU A 76 -3.48 -3.98 -5.99
CA LEU A 76 -2.06 -4.24 -6.17
C LEU A 76 -1.28 -3.88 -4.90
N MET A 77 -1.62 -2.76 -4.29
CA MET A 77 -1.23 -2.37 -2.95
C MET A 77 -2.37 -1.63 -2.28
N VAL A 78 -2.76 -2.07 -1.10
CA VAL A 78 -3.69 -1.35 -0.23
C VAL A 78 -2.93 -0.91 1.00
N SER A 79 -2.83 0.39 1.25
CA SER A 79 -2.40 0.89 2.54
C SER A 79 -3.63 1.22 3.38
N TYR A 80 -3.64 0.81 4.62
CA TYR A 80 -4.73 1.09 5.54
C TYR A 80 -4.68 2.53 6.04
N SER A 81 -5.84 3.09 6.37
CA SER A 81 -5.88 4.33 7.14
C SER A 81 -5.34 4.08 8.55
N LEU A 82 -4.87 5.12 9.21
CA LEU A 82 -4.33 4.99 10.56
C LEU A 82 -5.32 4.35 11.55
N SER A 83 -6.61 4.61 11.38
CA SER A 83 -7.69 4.02 12.20
C SER A 83 -7.89 2.52 11.94
N ASP A 84 -7.47 2.03 10.77
CA ASP A 84 -7.65 0.65 10.35
C ASP A 84 -6.39 -0.22 10.59
N PHE A 85 -5.34 0.34 11.18
CA PHE A 85 -4.15 -0.43 11.56
C PHE A 85 -4.53 -1.54 12.53
N VAL A 86 -4.12 -2.78 12.20
CA VAL A 86 -4.43 -3.94 13.03
C VAL A 86 -3.26 -4.21 13.97
N ILE A 87 -3.46 -3.91 15.26
CA ILE A 87 -2.43 -4.02 16.32
C ILE A 87 -2.33 -5.44 16.85
N GLU A 88 -3.45 -6.16 16.87
CA GLU A 88 -3.54 -7.55 17.34
C GLU A 88 -4.35 -8.37 16.34
N CYS A 89 -3.76 -9.48 15.88
CA CYS A 89 -4.37 -10.47 15.01
C CYS A 89 -3.90 -11.83 15.47
N ASP A 90 -4.81 -12.79 15.59
CA ASP A 90 -4.49 -14.13 16.08
C ASP A 90 -3.54 -14.89 15.14
N ASP A 91 -3.62 -14.60 13.83
CA ASP A 91 -2.84 -15.27 12.79
C ASP A 91 -1.47 -14.64 12.55
N ILE A 92 -1.16 -13.51 13.18
CA ILE A 92 0.07 -12.74 12.96
C ILE A 92 0.79 -12.51 14.29
N SER A 93 2.12 -12.49 14.25
CA SER A 93 2.93 -12.24 15.45
C SER A 93 2.49 -10.97 16.19
N LYS A 94 2.33 -11.06 17.51
CA LYS A 94 1.94 -9.94 18.38
C LYS A 94 2.88 -8.74 18.34
N ASP A 95 4.12 -8.93 17.87
CA ASP A 95 5.08 -7.83 17.65
C ASP A 95 4.74 -7.02 16.40
N LEU A 96 3.93 -7.52 15.50
CA LEU A 96 3.63 -6.87 14.23
C LEU A 96 2.34 -6.02 14.32
N VAL A 97 2.36 -4.91 13.58
CA VAL A 97 1.18 -4.09 13.29
C VAL A 97 0.94 -4.16 11.78
N VAL A 98 -0.25 -4.60 11.37
CA VAL A 98 -0.61 -4.65 9.95
C VAL A 98 -1.04 -3.25 9.50
N ILE A 99 -0.43 -2.77 8.42
CA ILE A 99 -0.65 -1.43 7.85
C ILE A 99 -1.15 -1.45 6.41
N GLY A 100 -1.30 -2.63 5.83
CA GLY A 100 -1.76 -2.80 4.46
C GLY A 100 -1.55 -4.20 3.94
N ASN A 101 -1.75 -4.37 2.64
CA ASN A 101 -1.47 -5.62 1.92
C ASN A 101 -0.97 -5.36 0.49
N VAL A 102 -0.37 -6.37 -0.11
CA VAL A 102 0.08 -6.38 -1.50
C VAL A 102 -0.55 -7.58 -2.21
N ILE A 103 -1.02 -7.38 -3.46
CA ILE A 103 -1.58 -8.42 -4.33
C ILE A 103 -2.74 -9.18 -3.67
N GLY A 104 -3.81 -8.44 -3.34
CA GLY A 104 -5.04 -9.04 -2.81
C GLY A 104 -4.94 -9.40 -1.34
N ASP A 105 -5.19 -10.67 -1.01
CA ASP A 105 -5.35 -11.17 0.35
C ASP A 105 -4.16 -12.02 0.85
N GLY A 106 -3.04 -11.99 0.13
CA GLY A 106 -1.91 -12.91 0.40
C GLY A 106 -0.79 -12.33 1.24
N GLU A 107 -0.31 -11.13 0.91
CA GLU A 107 0.87 -10.55 1.56
C GLU A 107 0.49 -9.35 2.41
N PHE A 108 0.65 -9.42 3.73
CA PHE A 108 0.44 -8.28 4.61
C PHE A 108 1.69 -7.40 4.70
N ILE A 109 1.48 -6.09 4.61
CA ILE A 109 2.51 -5.11 4.97
C ILE A 109 2.37 -4.83 6.45
N CYS A 110 3.42 -5.11 7.20
CA CYS A 110 3.47 -4.89 8.64
C CYS A 110 4.67 -4.04 9.02
N PHE A 111 4.67 -3.52 10.25
CA PHE A 111 5.90 -3.09 10.89
C PHE A 111 6.05 -3.75 12.27
N SER A 112 7.30 -4.03 12.67
CA SER A 112 7.62 -4.55 13.99
C SER A 112 7.56 -3.45 15.04
N LYS A 113 6.84 -3.67 16.15
CA LYS A 113 6.76 -2.76 17.29
C LYS A 113 8.12 -2.56 17.95
N GLY A 114 8.95 -3.63 17.99
CA GLY A 114 10.28 -3.63 18.59
C GLY A 114 11.35 -3.03 17.70
N THR A 115 11.53 -3.56 16.48
CA THR A 115 12.64 -3.20 15.59
C THR A 115 12.36 -2.03 14.66
N LYS A 116 11.10 -1.63 14.49
CA LYS A 116 10.61 -0.62 13.53
C LYS A 116 10.86 -0.98 12.06
N LYS A 117 11.32 -2.20 11.78
CA LYS A 117 11.47 -2.69 10.41
C LYS A 117 10.12 -2.94 9.77
N ILE A 118 10.08 -2.83 8.46
CA ILE A 118 8.91 -3.22 7.67
C ILE A 118 9.02 -4.70 7.36
N ILE A 119 7.91 -5.40 7.47
CA ILE A 119 7.80 -6.84 7.29
C ILE A 119 6.74 -7.10 6.23
N LEU A 120 7.06 -7.85 5.19
CA LEU A 120 6.05 -8.53 4.39
C LEU A 120 5.81 -9.91 5.02
N GLU A 121 4.56 -10.15 5.36
CA GLU A 121 4.10 -11.42 5.91
C GLU A 121 3.26 -12.14 4.86
N ASP A 122 3.68 -13.35 4.47
CA ASP A 122 2.99 -14.22 3.53
C ASP A 122 2.85 -15.63 4.13
N HIS A 123 1.71 -15.90 4.76
CA HIS A 123 1.38 -17.22 5.34
C HIS A 123 2.50 -17.80 6.24
N GLY A 124 3.07 -16.96 7.08
CA GLY A 124 4.15 -17.33 8.00
C GLY A 124 5.56 -17.12 7.44
N ASN A 125 5.73 -16.79 6.18
CA ASN A 125 7.00 -16.34 5.62
C ASN A 125 7.16 -14.85 5.89
N LEU A 126 8.29 -14.45 6.48
CA LEU A 126 8.57 -13.07 6.85
C LEU A 126 9.77 -12.55 6.04
N GLU A 127 9.55 -11.51 5.25
CA GLU A 127 10.61 -10.75 4.58
C GLU A 127 10.81 -9.42 5.29
N GLU A 128 12.01 -9.14 5.76
CA GLU A 128 12.34 -7.89 6.44
C GLU A 128 12.91 -6.84 5.48
N TYR A 129 12.42 -5.61 5.63
CA TYR A 129 12.88 -4.43 4.90
C TYR A 129 13.26 -3.32 5.87
N SER A 130 14.23 -2.49 5.51
CA SER A 130 14.69 -1.39 6.35
C SER A 130 13.67 -0.26 6.47
N CYS A 131 12.88 -0.04 5.43
CA CYS A 131 11.88 1.03 5.36
C CYS A 131 10.80 0.71 4.32
N LEU A 132 9.70 1.45 4.37
CA LEU A 132 8.57 1.30 3.44
C LEU A 132 8.96 1.61 1.99
N ASN A 133 9.99 2.44 1.76
CA ASN A 133 10.49 2.76 0.42
C ASN A 133 10.82 1.51 -0.41
N ASP A 134 11.32 0.46 0.23
CA ASP A 134 11.72 -0.76 -0.49
C ASP A 134 10.49 -1.52 -1.00
N ILE A 135 9.41 -1.57 -0.21
CA ILE A 135 8.13 -2.12 -0.65
C ILE A 135 7.55 -1.29 -1.81
N ILE A 136 7.54 0.05 -1.67
CA ILE A 136 6.99 0.93 -2.69
C ILE A 136 7.79 0.83 -4.00
N LYS A 137 9.11 0.68 -3.94
CA LYS A 137 9.94 0.43 -5.13
C LYS A 137 9.53 -0.88 -5.82
N ARG A 138 9.32 -1.96 -5.05
CA ARG A 138 8.82 -3.23 -5.60
C ARG A 138 7.49 -3.03 -6.32
N ILE A 139 6.55 -2.27 -5.72
CA ILE A 139 5.27 -1.96 -6.37
C ILE A 139 5.47 -1.18 -7.67
N VAL A 140 6.32 -0.15 -7.68
CA VAL A 140 6.66 0.62 -8.89
C VAL A 140 7.23 -0.28 -9.98
N GLU A 141 8.12 -1.21 -9.65
CA GLU A 141 8.70 -2.16 -10.59
C GLU A 141 7.66 -3.12 -11.16
N MET A 142 6.74 -3.60 -10.32
CA MET A 142 5.60 -4.42 -10.76
C MET A 142 4.70 -3.64 -11.74
N MET A 143 4.34 -2.40 -11.40
CA MET A 143 3.55 -1.52 -12.29
C MET A 143 4.25 -1.27 -13.63
N GLN A 144 5.58 -1.27 -13.66
CA GLN A 144 6.37 -1.11 -14.88
C GLN A 144 6.56 -2.41 -15.67
N GLY A 145 6.04 -3.53 -15.18
CA GLY A 145 6.23 -4.86 -15.79
C GLY A 145 7.68 -5.37 -15.72
N LYS A 146 8.51 -4.79 -14.85
CA LYS A 146 9.92 -5.18 -14.70
C LYS A 146 10.14 -6.35 -13.74
N CYS A 147 9.25 -6.51 -12.76
CA CYS A 147 9.16 -7.73 -11.98
C CYS A 147 8.05 -8.56 -12.63
N GLY A 148 8.35 -9.77 -13.04
CA GLY A 148 7.32 -10.64 -13.59
C GLY A 148 6.17 -10.76 -12.60
N LEU A 149 5.06 -10.10 -12.90
CA LEU A 149 3.80 -10.42 -12.25
C LEU A 149 3.65 -11.93 -12.41
N SER A 150 3.38 -12.65 -11.34
CA SER A 150 3.11 -14.07 -11.49
C SER A 150 2.00 -14.26 -12.53
N PRO A 151 1.96 -15.34 -13.28
CA PRO A 151 0.87 -15.60 -14.24
C PRO A 151 -0.51 -15.44 -13.60
N SER A 152 -0.65 -15.71 -12.30
CA SER A 152 -1.87 -15.48 -11.53
C SER A 152 -2.21 -14.00 -11.34
N SER A 153 -1.24 -13.14 -11.12
CA SER A 153 -1.48 -11.69 -10.93
C SER A 153 -1.85 -11.01 -12.25
N ILE A 154 -1.20 -11.40 -13.36
CA ILE A 154 -1.57 -10.97 -14.72
C ILE A 154 -2.99 -11.47 -15.04
N SER A 155 -3.29 -12.72 -14.72
CA SER A 155 -4.60 -13.33 -14.94
C SER A 155 -5.71 -12.63 -14.14
N ILE A 156 -5.43 -12.17 -12.92
CA ILE A 156 -6.39 -11.41 -12.11
C ILE A 156 -6.65 -10.03 -12.74
N LEU A 157 -5.61 -9.31 -13.15
CA LEU A 157 -5.75 -8.01 -13.83
C LEU A 157 -6.48 -8.14 -15.16
N GLU A 158 -6.14 -9.17 -15.97
CA GLU A 158 -6.82 -9.47 -17.24
C GLU A 158 -8.27 -9.91 -17.04
N MET A 159 -8.55 -10.72 -16.01
CA MET A 159 -9.89 -11.16 -15.66
C MET A 159 -10.76 -10.00 -15.16
N MET A 160 -10.21 -9.09 -14.37
CA MET A 160 -10.87 -7.86 -13.95
C MET A 160 -11.16 -6.95 -15.15
N ALA A 161 -10.18 -6.75 -16.04
CA ALA A 161 -10.35 -5.98 -17.26
C ALA A 161 -11.40 -6.59 -18.21
N LYS A 162 -11.47 -7.93 -18.29
CA LYS A 162 -12.47 -8.66 -19.08
C LYS A 162 -13.87 -8.50 -18.52
N LYS A 163 -14.07 -8.72 -17.22
CA LYS A 163 -15.38 -8.53 -16.55
C LYS A 163 -15.91 -7.10 -16.68
N ALA A 164 -15.01 -6.14 -16.73
CA ALA A 164 -15.35 -4.74 -16.89
C ALA A 164 -15.82 -4.40 -18.30
N ARG A 165 -15.24 -5.03 -19.34
CA ARG A 165 -15.68 -4.88 -20.73
C ARG A 165 -17.07 -5.51 -20.96
N GLU A 166 -17.32 -6.67 -20.35
CA GLU A 166 -18.61 -7.37 -20.45
C GLU A 166 -19.77 -6.59 -19.80
N LYS A 167 -19.51 -5.83 -18.72
CA LYS A 167 -20.53 -4.96 -18.07
C LYS A 167 -20.87 -3.68 -18.84
N LYS A 168 -20.04 -3.26 -19.79
CA LYS A 168 -20.29 -2.06 -20.61
C LYS A 168 -20.93 -2.37 -21.98
N GLY A 169 -21.01 -3.64 -22.34
CA GLY A 169 -21.61 -4.11 -23.59
C GLY A 169 -23.09 -4.52 -23.50
N ASN A 170 -23.73 -4.30 -22.35
CA ASN A 170 -25.17 -4.47 -22.14
C ASN A 170 -25.74 -3.08 -21.71
#